data_bc54068dadbb3e53a7068428ec7574be
#
_entry.id   bc54068dadbb3e53a7068428ec7574be
#
_cell.length_a   1.000
_cell.length_b   1.000
_cell.length_c   1.000
_cell.angle_alpha   90.00
_cell.angle_beta   90.00
_cell.angle_gamma   90.00
#
_symmetry.space_group_name_H-M   'P 1'
#
loop_
_entity.id
_entity.type
_entity.pdbx_description
1 polymer ?
#
loop_
_entity_poly.entity_id
_entity_poly.type
_entity_poly.pdbx_seq_one_letter_code
_entity_poly.pdbx_strand_id
1 'polypeptide(L)'
;MIKQIPSNKIQNFVKENPKSVLLDVRTKEEWDQIGKPDGDKIGIKTYFLSSQFKGRIINENFTKEFENLNIDKNYEILVMCGSGNRSQRAAELLTEKGFKCSNISDGFRGDGGEKIGWKNNQLPTK
;
A
#
# COMPACT_ATOMS: atom_id res chain seq x y z
N MET A 1 -6.24 -13.11 -9.03
CA MET A 1 -5.53 -11.99 -9.69
C MET A 1 -5.67 -10.72 -8.85
N ILE A 2 -4.59 -9.97 -8.70
CA ILE A 2 -4.60 -8.76 -7.89
C ILE A 2 -5.11 -7.58 -8.73
N LYS A 3 -6.16 -6.90 -8.22
CA LYS A 3 -6.71 -5.72 -8.86
C LYS A 3 -5.67 -4.59 -8.82
N GLN A 4 -5.50 -3.89 -9.94
CA GLN A 4 -4.58 -2.74 -10.05
C GLN A 4 -5.39 -1.46 -10.02
N ILE A 5 -5.12 -0.60 -9.04
CA ILE A 5 -5.85 0.66 -8.87
C ILE A 5 -4.83 1.79 -8.85
N PRO A 6 -4.83 2.67 -9.85
CA PRO A 6 -3.94 3.83 -9.82
C PRO A 6 -4.36 4.81 -8.72
N SER A 7 -3.41 5.56 -8.19
CA SER A 7 -3.66 6.44 -7.05
C SER A 7 -4.76 7.48 -7.32
N ASN A 8 -4.89 7.95 -8.56
CA ASN A 8 -5.92 8.93 -8.90
C ASN A 8 -7.36 8.37 -8.81
N LYS A 9 -7.51 7.06 -8.61
CA LYS A 9 -8.83 6.42 -8.45
C LYS A 9 -9.08 5.91 -7.03
N ILE A 10 -8.13 6.11 -6.13
CA ILE A 10 -8.24 5.58 -4.76
C ILE A 10 -9.39 6.22 -3.98
N GLN A 11 -9.56 7.55 -4.10
CA GLN A 11 -10.63 8.22 -3.34
C GLN A 11 -12.00 7.70 -3.73
N ASN A 12 -12.25 7.46 -5.02
CA ASN A 12 -13.50 6.87 -5.47
C ASN A 12 -13.65 5.43 -4.98
N PHE A 13 -12.57 4.66 -5.03
CA PHE A 13 -12.59 3.28 -4.54
C PHE A 13 -12.98 3.24 -3.07
N VAL A 14 -12.41 4.12 -2.25
CA VAL A 14 -12.70 4.17 -0.81
C VAL A 14 -14.15 4.56 -0.56
N LYS A 15 -14.71 5.48 -1.34
CA LYS A 15 -16.13 5.86 -1.21
C LYS A 15 -17.05 4.67 -1.47
N GLU A 16 -16.72 3.83 -2.43
CA GLU A 16 -17.49 2.65 -2.77
C GLU A 16 -17.21 1.48 -1.84
N ASN A 17 -16.04 1.49 -1.20
CA ASN A 17 -15.58 0.42 -0.31
C ASN A 17 -15.07 1.03 1.00
N PRO A 18 -15.98 1.50 1.87
CA PRO A 18 -15.54 2.21 3.08
C PRO A 18 -14.80 1.33 4.08
N LYS A 19 -14.93 0.00 3.99
CA LYS A 19 -14.12 -0.92 4.79
C LYS A 19 -12.82 -1.21 4.05
N SER A 20 -11.98 -0.19 3.94
CA SER A 20 -10.67 -0.27 3.31
C SER A 20 -9.59 0.21 4.27
N VAL A 21 -8.39 -0.33 4.12
CA VAL A 21 -7.20 0.15 4.81
C VAL A 21 -6.08 0.32 3.80
N LEU A 22 -5.12 1.16 4.13
CA LEU A 22 -3.92 1.39 3.31
C LEU A 22 -2.74 0.72 3.99
N LEU A 23 -2.00 -0.09 3.25
CA LEU A 23 -0.80 -0.75 3.75
C LEU A 23 0.40 -0.32 2.91
N ASP A 24 1.27 0.48 3.50
CA ASP A 24 2.51 0.93 2.87
C ASP A 24 3.63 -0.04 3.22
N VAL A 25 4.15 -0.74 2.23
CA VAL A 25 5.16 -1.78 2.44
C VAL A 25 6.58 -1.32 2.10
N ARG A 26 6.77 0.00 1.97
CA ARG A 26 8.10 0.58 1.69
C ARG A 26 9.01 0.45 2.91
N THR A 27 10.24 0.94 2.78
CA THR A 27 11.20 0.94 3.88
C THR A 27 11.02 2.16 4.78
N LYS A 28 11.55 2.06 6.01
CA LYS A 28 11.54 3.19 6.94
C LYS A 28 12.31 4.38 6.35
N GLU A 29 13.40 4.12 5.65
CA GLU A 29 14.19 5.16 5.01
C GLU A 29 13.36 5.95 3.98
N GLU A 30 12.53 5.24 3.21
CA GLU A 30 11.65 5.90 2.25
C GLU A 30 10.61 6.77 2.96
N TRP A 31 10.02 6.28 4.05
CA TRP A 31 9.06 7.07 4.82
C TRP A 31 9.69 8.34 5.39
N ASP A 32 10.92 8.23 5.90
CA ASP A 32 11.59 9.36 6.52
C ASP A 32 12.08 10.38 5.50
N GLN A 33 12.55 9.94 4.34
CA GLN A 33 13.18 10.80 3.33
C GLN A 33 12.22 11.34 2.27
N ILE A 34 11.22 10.55 1.90
CA ILE A 34 10.32 10.90 0.79
C ILE A 34 8.95 11.34 1.31
N GLY A 35 8.55 10.87 2.47
CA GLY A 35 7.24 11.16 3.05
C GLY A 35 6.35 9.95 3.09
N LYS A 36 5.16 10.12 3.66
CA LYS A 36 4.19 9.06 3.91
C LYS A 36 2.82 9.43 3.37
N PRO A 37 2.03 8.46 2.92
CA PRO A 37 0.63 8.73 2.59
C PRO A 37 -0.16 8.96 3.89
N ASP A 38 -1.13 9.85 3.83
CA ASP A 38 -2.02 10.14 4.95
C ASP A 38 -3.43 9.65 4.59
N GLY A 39 -3.68 8.37 4.84
CA GLY A 39 -4.97 7.77 4.54
C GLY A 39 -6.11 8.30 5.40
N ASP A 40 -5.80 8.80 6.62
CA ASP A 40 -6.82 9.34 7.51
C ASP A 40 -7.58 10.49 6.84
N LYS A 41 -6.91 11.29 6.04
CA LYS A 41 -7.54 12.43 5.35
C LYS A 41 -8.49 12.01 4.23
N ILE A 42 -8.45 10.75 3.81
CA ILE A 42 -9.41 10.23 2.85
C ILE A 42 -10.30 9.15 3.48
N GLY A 43 -10.26 9.04 4.81
CA GLY A 43 -11.20 8.20 5.56
C GLY A 43 -10.78 6.76 5.79
N ILE A 44 -9.50 6.42 5.60
CA ILE A 44 -9.02 5.06 5.85
C ILE A 44 -7.79 5.06 6.74
N LYS A 45 -7.64 3.99 7.51
CA LYS A 45 -6.46 3.82 8.36
C LYS A 45 -5.26 3.41 7.54
N THR A 46 -4.08 3.95 7.86
CA THR A 46 -2.82 3.62 7.18
C THR A 46 -1.93 2.81 8.10
N TYR A 47 -1.41 1.72 7.58
CA TYR A 47 -0.44 0.87 8.28
C TYR A 47 0.88 0.91 7.52
N PHE A 48 1.99 0.84 8.26
CA PHE A 48 3.34 0.87 7.72
C PHE A 48 4.06 -0.41 8.13
N LEU A 49 4.38 -1.26 7.16
CA LEU A 49 5.02 -2.53 7.45
C LEU A 49 5.87 -2.95 6.25
N SER A 50 7.19 -2.89 6.40
CA SER A 50 8.11 -3.16 5.31
C SER A 50 8.05 -4.60 4.84
N SER A 51 7.84 -4.82 3.54
CA SER A 51 7.98 -6.16 2.95
C SER A 51 9.45 -6.47 2.64
N GLN A 52 10.26 -5.43 2.46
CA GLN A 52 11.72 -5.52 2.30
C GLN A 52 12.35 -4.40 3.08
N PHE A 53 13.56 -4.66 3.57
CA PHE A 53 14.37 -3.64 4.22
C PHE A 53 15.34 -3.03 3.20
N LYS A 54 16.04 -1.96 3.60
CA LYS A 54 17.02 -1.30 2.75
C LYS A 54 18.02 -2.32 2.19
N GLY A 55 18.36 -2.18 0.91
CA GLY A 55 19.24 -3.13 0.22
C GLY A 55 18.51 -4.34 -0.32
N ARG A 56 17.18 -4.27 -0.44
CA ARG A 56 16.33 -5.33 -0.99
C ARG A 56 16.37 -6.63 -0.17
N ILE A 57 16.56 -6.48 1.13
CA ILE A 57 16.56 -7.62 2.06
C ILE A 57 15.10 -7.95 2.40
N ILE A 58 14.67 -9.17 2.07
CA ILE A 58 13.29 -9.58 2.30
C ILE A 58 13.00 -9.67 3.80
N ASN A 59 11.85 -9.12 4.22
CA ASN A 59 11.37 -9.28 5.58
C ASN A 59 10.68 -10.63 5.69
N GLU A 60 11.39 -11.61 6.21
CA GLU A 60 10.89 -12.98 6.34
C GLU A 60 9.71 -13.09 7.29
N ASN A 61 9.53 -12.11 8.16
CA ASN A 61 8.44 -12.10 9.14
C ASN A 61 7.24 -11.27 8.68
N PHE A 62 7.22 -10.84 7.42
CA PHE A 62 6.20 -9.92 6.93
C PHE A 62 4.78 -10.43 7.17
N THR A 63 4.49 -11.65 6.78
CA THR A 63 3.14 -12.22 6.92
C THR A 63 2.71 -12.31 8.38
N LYS A 64 3.63 -12.75 9.24
CA LYS A 64 3.35 -12.86 10.67
C LYS A 64 3.11 -11.48 11.29
N GLU A 65 3.94 -10.51 10.94
CA GLU A 65 3.77 -9.14 11.43
C GLU A 65 2.46 -8.54 10.93
N PHE A 66 2.09 -8.83 9.70
CA PHE A 66 0.81 -8.38 9.16
C PHE A 66 -0.36 -8.99 9.94
N GLU A 67 -0.31 -10.27 10.21
CA GLU A 67 -1.36 -10.95 10.98
C GLU A 67 -1.52 -10.33 12.37
N ASN A 68 -0.41 -9.88 12.98
CA ASN A 68 -0.45 -9.23 14.29
C ASN A 68 -1.12 -7.86 14.27
N LEU A 69 -1.35 -7.27 13.10
CA LEU A 69 -2.10 -6.01 12.98
C LEU A 69 -3.60 -6.22 13.20
N ASN A 70 -4.07 -7.47 13.15
CA ASN A 70 -5.47 -7.84 13.39
C ASN A 70 -6.47 -7.14 12.48
N ILE A 71 -6.10 -7.00 11.21
CA ILE A 71 -7.01 -6.42 10.22
C ILE A 71 -8.04 -7.48 9.84
N ASP A 72 -9.32 -7.11 9.88
CA ASP A 72 -10.42 -8.01 9.55
C ASP A 72 -10.34 -8.40 8.07
N LYS A 73 -10.58 -9.68 7.78
CA LYS A 73 -10.54 -10.19 6.41
C LYS A 73 -11.66 -9.64 5.52
N ASN A 74 -12.65 -8.99 6.10
CA ASN A 74 -13.69 -8.28 5.33
C ASN A 74 -13.21 -6.97 4.74
N TYR A 75 -12.07 -6.45 5.20
CA TYR A 75 -11.55 -5.18 4.71
C TYR A 75 -10.83 -5.36 3.38
N GLU A 76 -10.95 -4.34 2.54
CA GLU A 76 -10.12 -4.23 1.34
C GLU A 76 -8.77 -3.67 1.75
N ILE A 77 -7.68 -4.32 1.36
CA ILE A 77 -6.34 -3.87 1.69
C ILE A 77 -5.71 -3.28 0.44
N LEU A 78 -5.46 -1.97 0.50
CA LEU A 78 -4.81 -1.24 -0.60
C LEU A 78 -3.32 -1.22 -0.31
N VAL A 79 -2.55 -1.99 -1.07
CA VAL A 79 -1.13 -2.18 -0.81
C VAL A 79 -0.32 -1.21 -1.68
N MET A 80 0.61 -0.50 -1.06
CA MET A 80 1.41 0.54 -1.70
C MET A 80 2.90 0.30 -1.51
N CYS A 81 3.68 0.57 -2.55
CA CYS A 81 5.13 0.73 -2.43
C CYS A 81 5.56 1.97 -3.21
N GLY A 82 6.79 2.04 -3.70
CA GLY A 82 7.26 3.21 -4.43
C GLY A 82 6.63 3.36 -5.82
N SER A 83 6.58 2.28 -6.58
CA SER A 83 6.08 2.30 -7.96
C SER A 83 5.24 1.07 -8.34
N GLY A 84 4.84 0.25 -7.37
CA GLY A 84 3.87 -0.82 -7.57
C GLY A 84 4.41 -2.24 -7.62
N ASN A 85 5.73 -2.44 -7.62
CA ASN A 85 6.30 -3.78 -7.77
C ASN A 85 6.36 -4.58 -6.46
N ARG A 86 6.91 -4.01 -5.40
CA ARG A 86 6.98 -4.67 -4.08
C ARG A 86 5.59 -4.92 -3.52
N SER A 87 4.69 -3.96 -3.71
CA SER A 87 3.31 -4.07 -3.23
C SER A 87 2.53 -5.14 -3.96
N GLN A 88 2.82 -5.37 -5.25
CA GLN A 88 2.20 -6.46 -6.00
C GLN A 88 2.53 -7.80 -5.35
N ARG A 89 3.79 -8.03 -5.02
CA ARG A 89 4.22 -9.28 -4.36
C ARG A 89 3.61 -9.43 -2.97
N ALA A 90 3.58 -8.33 -2.20
CA ALA A 90 2.98 -8.35 -0.88
C ALA A 90 1.49 -8.70 -0.97
N ALA A 91 0.78 -8.10 -1.94
CA ALA A 91 -0.63 -8.38 -2.16
C ALA A 91 -0.87 -9.84 -2.51
N GLU A 92 0.00 -10.43 -3.32
CA GLU A 92 -0.10 -11.85 -3.67
C GLU A 92 0.06 -12.75 -2.44
N LEU A 93 1.05 -12.46 -1.59
CA LEU A 93 1.27 -13.22 -0.37
C LEU A 93 0.06 -13.16 0.57
N LEU A 94 -0.49 -11.96 0.76
CA LEU A 94 -1.61 -11.77 1.66
C LEU A 94 -2.90 -12.37 1.11
N THR A 95 -3.07 -12.34 -0.21
CA THR A 95 -4.23 -12.97 -0.86
C THR A 95 -4.20 -14.49 -0.64
N GLU A 96 -3.04 -15.10 -0.68
CA GLU A 96 -2.89 -16.53 -0.37
C GLU A 96 -3.32 -16.86 1.07
N LYS A 97 -3.23 -15.89 1.96
CA LYS A 97 -3.64 -16.04 3.37
C LYS A 97 -5.12 -15.72 3.59
N GLY A 98 -5.87 -15.42 2.54
CA GLY A 98 -7.30 -15.17 2.61
C GLY A 98 -7.71 -13.71 2.76
N PHE A 99 -6.78 -12.77 2.60
CA PHE A 99 -7.09 -11.34 2.66
C PHE A 99 -7.48 -10.82 1.26
N LYS A 100 -8.26 -9.75 1.24
CA LYS A 100 -8.69 -9.09 -0.01
C LYS A 100 -7.74 -7.93 -0.29
N CYS A 101 -6.90 -8.08 -1.31
CA CYS A 101 -5.87 -7.09 -1.59
C CYS A 101 -6.02 -6.51 -3.00
N SER A 102 -5.70 -5.22 -3.11
CA SER A 102 -5.53 -4.54 -4.40
C SER A 102 -4.18 -3.83 -4.36
N ASN A 103 -3.55 -3.71 -5.51
CA ASN A 103 -2.27 -3.02 -5.62
C ASN A 103 -2.49 -1.59 -6.09
N ILE A 104 -1.90 -0.62 -5.39
CA ILE A 104 -1.87 0.75 -5.88
C ILE A 104 -0.78 0.78 -6.94
N SER A 105 -1.20 0.73 -8.20
CA SER A 105 -0.34 0.37 -9.32
C SER A 105 0.79 1.36 -9.62
N ASP A 106 0.62 2.63 -9.26
CA ASP A 106 1.64 3.65 -9.46
C ASP A 106 2.42 3.99 -8.18
N GLY A 107 2.02 3.41 -7.04
CA GLY A 107 2.72 3.57 -5.78
C GLY A 107 2.70 4.99 -5.22
N PHE A 108 3.66 5.27 -4.34
CA PHE A 108 3.74 6.56 -3.67
C PHE A 108 4.38 7.64 -4.54
N ARG A 109 5.45 7.30 -5.27
CA ARG A 109 6.22 8.28 -6.06
C ARG A 109 6.09 8.08 -7.57
N GLY A 110 5.55 6.95 -8.02
CA GLY A 110 5.50 6.62 -9.44
C GLY A 110 6.86 6.21 -9.99
N ASP A 111 7.02 6.28 -11.31
CA ASP A 111 8.25 5.87 -11.99
C ASP A 111 8.87 6.97 -12.87
N GLY A 112 8.30 8.18 -12.81
CA GLY A 112 8.75 9.29 -13.65
C GLY A 112 8.20 9.28 -15.06
N GLY A 113 7.38 8.28 -15.40
CA GLY A 113 6.74 8.15 -16.71
C GLY A 113 5.23 8.04 -16.59
N GLU A 114 4.65 6.95 -17.07
CA GLU A 114 3.20 6.74 -17.03
C GLU A 114 2.66 6.57 -15.62
N LYS A 115 3.47 6.03 -14.71
CA LYS A 115 3.08 5.87 -13.32
C LYS A 115 3.33 7.17 -12.56
N ILE A 116 2.26 7.88 -12.24
CA ILE A 116 2.35 9.22 -11.63
C ILE A 116 2.70 9.13 -10.15
N GLY A 117 1.94 8.34 -9.38
CA GLY A 117 2.15 8.14 -7.95
C GLY A 117 1.25 8.99 -7.07
N TRP A 118 1.01 8.49 -5.87
CA TRP A 118 0.16 9.13 -4.85
C TRP A 118 0.55 10.59 -4.62
N LYS A 119 1.84 10.81 -4.36
CA LYS A 119 2.35 12.14 -4.03
C LYS A 119 2.20 13.12 -5.18
N ASN A 120 2.51 12.67 -6.40
CA ASN A 120 2.45 13.54 -7.57
C ASN A 120 1.02 13.79 -8.04
N ASN A 121 0.08 12.94 -7.66
CA ASN A 121 -1.35 13.17 -7.86
C ASN A 121 -1.94 14.04 -6.73
N GLN A 122 -1.09 14.56 -5.86
CA GLN A 122 -1.47 15.49 -4.79
C GLN A 122 -2.47 14.89 -3.78
N LEU A 123 -2.42 13.58 -3.59
CA LEU A 123 -3.15 12.95 -2.50
C LEU A 123 -2.50 13.28 -1.17
N PRO A 124 -3.25 13.22 -0.04
CA PRO A 124 -2.72 13.66 1.25
C PRO A 124 -1.46 12.91 1.68
N THR A 125 -0.47 13.66 2.17
CA THR A 125 0.79 13.13 2.69
C THR A 125 1.11 13.75 4.03
N LYS A 126 2.03 13.11 4.76
CA LYS A 126 2.55 13.64 6.02
C LYS A 126 4.00 13.23 6.26
#